data_1c48ea4ba876d7e828401b884bff1b8f
#
_entry.id   1c48ea4ba876d7e828401b884bff1b8f
#
_cell.length_a   1.000
_cell.length_b   1.000
_cell.length_c   1.000
_cell.angle_alpha   90.00
_cell.angle_beta   90.00
_cell.angle_gamma   90.00
#
_symmetry.space_group_name_H-M   'P 1'
#
loop_
_entity.id
_entity.type
_entity.pdbx_description
1 polymer ?
#
loop_
_entity_poly.entity_id
_entity_poly.type
_entity_poly.pdbx_seq_one_letter_code
_entity_poly.pdbx_strand_id
1 'polypeptide(L)'
;AIPDPLWSRGLGDVYKRQPPEGQMPALNSMGRERARVRAENRRLSIGPEARTLADRCLMSGGAGPPLVPGAYNNNIQIVQTKDHIMILSEMIHRARIIRISDSHQTRHVKWDGDSIAKFEGDTLVINTRHFYYHDNGRGSSDQMVLEERIRRIDANTLDYDFTIEDPMSWDTSWSAHFPLRRIEDPIYEYACHEGNHGMIGILAGWRRYESMGMNGDGTIREG
;
A
#
# COMPACT_ATOMS: atom_id res chain seq x y z
N ALA A 1 -18.32 -18.27 -6.59
CA ALA A 1 -16.91 -18.17 -6.93
C ALA A 1 -16.71 -16.95 -7.83
N ILE A 2 -15.73 -16.11 -7.56
CA ILE A 2 -15.30 -15.08 -8.49
C ILE A 2 -14.45 -15.80 -9.55
N PRO A 3 -14.87 -15.90 -10.81
CA PRO A 3 -14.01 -16.48 -11.86
C PRO A 3 -12.72 -15.67 -11.93
N ASP A 4 -11.65 -16.24 -12.45
CA ASP A 4 -10.29 -15.65 -12.57
C ASP A 4 -10.11 -14.49 -13.59
N PRO A 5 -11.01 -13.51 -13.75
CA PRO A 5 -10.73 -12.40 -14.64
C PRO A 5 -9.72 -11.43 -14.03
N LEU A 6 -8.93 -10.84 -14.88
CA LEU A 6 -8.10 -9.70 -14.52
C LEU A 6 -8.97 -8.44 -14.35
N TRP A 7 -8.57 -7.58 -13.43
CA TRP A 7 -9.25 -6.34 -13.11
C TRP A 7 -8.29 -5.17 -13.21
N SER A 8 -8.71 -4.08 -13.80
CA SER A 8 -7.96 -2.83 -13.84
C SER A 8 -8.59 -1.80 -12.92
N ARG A 9 -7.75 -1.16 -12.15
CA ARG A 9 -8.07 0.01 -11.34
C ARG A 9 -7.94 1.29 -12.17
N GLY A 10 -8.42 1.39 -13.38
CA GLY A 10 -8.21 2.53 -14.26
C GLY A 10 -8.14 3.89 -13.54
N LEU A 11 -7.66 4.91 -14.21
CA LEU A 11 -7.64 6.31 -13.73
C LEU A 11 -9.06 6.92 -13.59
N GLY A 12 -10.11 6.09 -13.67
CA GLY A 12 -11.49 6.51 -13.48
C GLY A 12 -11.73 7.09 -12.08
N ASP A 13 -12.77 7.88 -11.95
CA ASP A 13 -13.14 8.66 -10.77
C ASP A 13 -13.04 7.89 -9.46
N VAL A 14 -12.05 8.22 -8.64
CA VAL A 14 -11.95 7.78 -7.26
C VAL A 14 -12.84 8.68 -6.42
N TYR A 15 -13.99 8.15 -6.01
CA TYR A 15 -14.90 8.86 -5.13
C TYR A 15 -14.44 8.68 -3.67
N LYS A 16 -13.89 9.73 -3.09
CA LYS A 16 -13.63 9.78 -1.65
C LYS A 16 -14.94 10.12 -0.96
N ARG A 17 -15.42 9.22 -0.10
CA ARG A 17 -16.68 9.41 0.60
C ARG A 17 -16.56 10.28 1.84
N GLN A 18 -15.38 10.33 2.45
CA GLN A 18 -15.08 11.18 3.62
C GLN A 18 -13.59 11.50 3.69
N PRO A 19 -13.20 12.73 3.99
CA PRO A 19 -14.08 13.92 4.11
C PRO A 19 -14.71 14.30 2.77
N PRO A 20 -15.75 15.16 2.79
CA PRO A 20 -16.37 15.69 1.55
C PRO A 20 -15.29 16.25 0.61
N GLU A 21 -15.58 16.25 -0.71
CA GLU A 21 -14.75 16.90 -1.74
C GLU A 21 -13.52 16.13 -2.24
N GLY A 22 -13.45 14.82 -2.04
CA GLY A 22 -12.40 14.03 -2.67
C GLY A 22 -10.98 14.28 -2.14
N GLN A 23 -10.81 15.00 -1.04
CA GLN A 23 -9.52 15.25 -0.40
C GLN A 23 -9.25 14.22 0.71
N MET A 24 -7.98 13.84 0.88
CA MET A 24 -7.59 13.11 2.08
C MET A 24 -7.70 14.03 3.31
N PRO A 25 -8.13 13.51 4.48
CA PRO A 25 -8.11 14.29 5.69
C PRO A 25 -6.68 14.74 6.04
N ALA A 26 -6.57 15.92 6.64
CA ALA A 26 -5.29 16.39 7.14
C ALA A 26 -4.81 15.49 8.29
N LEU A 27 -3.51 15.25 8.35
CA LEU A 27 -2.91 14.55 9.48
C LEU A 27 -3.15 15.34 10.78
N ASN A 28 -3.43 14.64 11.87
CA ASN A 28 -3.47 15.21 13.22
C ASN A 28 -2.04 15.59 13.70
N SER A 29 -1.92 16.11 14.91
CA SER A 29 -0.62 16.54 15.45
C SER A 29 0.42 15.41 15.49
N MET A 30 0.00 14.21 15.91
CA MET A 30 0.88 13.03 15.98
C MET A 30 1.31 12.56 14.59
N GLY A 31 0.40 12.56 13.63
CA GLY A 31 0.69 12.21 12.23
C GLY A 31 1.65 13.21 11.57
N ARG A 32 1.47 14.50 11.81
CA ARG A 32 2.39 15.55 11.32
C ARG A 32 3.78 15.39 11.91
N GLU A 33 3.89 15.17 13.22
CA GLU A 33 5.19 14.98 13.87
C GLU A 33 5.91 13.73 13.35
N ARG A 34 5.21 12.62 13.19
CA ARG A 34 5.76 11.41 12.57
C ARG A 34 6.25 11.67 11.14
N ALA A 35 5.47 12.40 10.34
CA ALA A 35 5.86 12.76 8.98
C ALA A 35 7.13 13.63 8.96
N ARG A 36 7.23 14.60 9.88
CA ARG A 36 8.41 15.44 10.05
C ARG A 36 9.65 14.63 10.40
N VAL A 37 9.56 13.78 11.42
CA VAL A 37 10.67 12.91 11.85
C VAL A 37 11.11 11.97 10.72
N ARG A 38 10.17 11.39 9.97
CA ARG A 38 10.49 10.55 8.81
C ARG A 38 11.19 11.33 7.71
N ALA A 39 10.73 12.54 7.40
CA ALA A 39 11.35 13.37 6.39
C ALA A 39 12.79 13.72 6.78
N GLU A 40 13.03 14.07 8.04
CA GLU A 40 14.35 14.36 8.59
C GLU A 40 15.27 13.14 8.54
N ASN A 41 14.79 11.98 9.02
CA ASN A 41 15.56 10.73 8.95
C ASN A 41 15.91 10.37 7.51
N ARG A 42 14.97 10.52 6.58
CA ARG A 42 15.21 10.24 5.15
C ARG A 42 16.25 11.19 4.56
N ARG A 43 16.25 12.46 4.97
CA ARG A 43 17.20 13.47 4.52
C ARG A 43 18.63 13.18 5.01
N LEU A 44 18.78 12.79 6.26
CA LEU A 44 20.08 12.62 6.91
C LEU A 44 20.69 11.22 6.71
N SER A 45 19.88 10.19 6.59
CA SER A 45 20.36 8.80 6.49
C SER A 45 21.06 8.53 5.17
N ILE A 46 22.04 7.62 5.24
CA ILE A 46 22.87 7.15 4.12
C ILE A 46 22.67 5.67 3.83
N GLY A 47 21.78 5.00 4.57
CA GLY A 47 21.43 3.58 4.39
C GLY A 47 20.26 3.36 3.43
N PRO A 48 20.10 2.15 2.88
CA PRO A 48 18.97 1.80 2.02
C PRO A 48 17.62 1.97 2.72
N GLU A 49 17.57 1.88 4.04
CA GLU A 49 16.37 2.09 4.86
C GLU A 49 15.82 3.51 4.78
N ALA A 50 16.63 4.48 4.39
CA ALA A 50 16.20 5.85 4.15
C ALA A 50 15.39 6.02 2.85
N ARG A 51 15.44 5.02 1.96
CA ARG A 51 14.68 5.05 0.70
C ARG A 51 13.26 4.54 0.93
N THR A 52 12.35 4.98 0.06
CA THR A 52 10.97 4.52 0.09
C THR A 52 10.88 3.01 -0.13
N LEU A 53 9.79 2.40 0.30
CA LEU A 53 9.54 0.98 0.05
C LEU A 53 9.48 0.67 -1.45
N ALA A 54 9.00 1.61 -2.26
CA ALA A 54 8.96 1.50 -3.71
C ALA A 54 10.36 1.52 -4.32
N ASP A 55 11.24 2.44 -3.89
CA ASP A 55 12.64 2.48 -4.35
C ASP A 55 13.38 1.18 -4.02
N ARG A 56 12.99 0.52 -2.94
CA ARG A 56 13.55 -0.75 -2.46
C ARG A 56 12.87 -1.99 -3.04
N CYS A 57 11.91 -1.82 -3.93
CA CYS A 57 11.10 -2.90 -4.50
C CYS A 57 10.35 -3.76 -3.47
N LEU A 58 10.02 -3.21 -2.30
CA LEU A 58 9.30 -3.92 -1.25
C LEU A 58 7.79 -3.74 -1.36
N MET A 59 7.35 -2.48 -1.54
CA MET A 59 5.94 -2.12 -1.72
C MET A 59 5.81 -0.83 -2.52
N SER A 60 4.69 -0.70 -3.21
CA SER A 60 4.26 0.58 -3.81
C SER A 60 2.90 0.95 -3.26
N GLY A 61 2.68 2.24 -3.04
CA GLY A 61 1.41 2.74 -2.50
C GLY A 61 0.18 2.41 -3.34
N GLY A 62 0.34 2.03 -4.60
CA GLY A 62 -0.76 1.57 -5.46
C GLY A 62 -1.02 0.06 -5.40
N ALA A 63 -0.04 -0.75 -5.00
CA ALA A 63 -0.17 -2.20 -4.96
C ALA A 63 -1.07 -2.72 -3.82
N GLY A 64 -1.39 -1.87 -2.85
CA GLY A 64 -2.25 -2.17 -1.69
C GLY A 64 -1.50 -2.74 -0.51
N PRO A 65 -2.19 -3.05 0.61
CA PRO A 65 -3.50 -2.53 0.96
C PRO A 65 -3.46 -1.08 1.49
N PRO A 66 -4.48 -0.25 1.22
CA PRO A 66 -5.56 -0.47 0.28
C PRO A 66 -5.10 -0.38 -1.17
N LEU A 67 -5.87 -1.01 -2.07
CA LEU A 67 -5.69 -0.82 -3.49
C LEU A 67 -6.07 0.62 -3.84
N VAL A 68 -5.18 1.36 -4.52
CA VAL A 68 -5.50 2.70 -5.03
C VAL A 68 -4.96 2.85 -6.44
N PRO A 69 -5.65 3.56 -7.33
CA PRO A 69 -5.14 3.82 -8.66
C PRO A 69 -3.81 4.58 -8.62
N GLY A 70 -2.84 4.09 -9.36
CA GLY A 70 -1.56 4.74 -9.63
C GLY A 70 -1.48 5.24 -11.07
N ALA A 71 -0.35 5.82 -11.46
CA ALA A 71 -0.16 6.33 -12.81
C ALA A 71 -0.06 5.22 -13.87
N TYR A 72 0.35 4.01 -13.50
CA TYR A 72 0.54 2.85 -14.38
C TYR A 72 0.52 1.54 -13.57
N ASN A 73 0.51 0.39 -14.26
CA ASN A 73 0.50 -0.97 -13.68
C ASN A 73 -0.61 -1.16 -12.64
N ASN A 74 -1.84 -0.78 -12.99
CA ASN A 74 -2.99 -0.83 -12.11
C ASN A 74 -3.75 -2.17 -12.15
N ASN A 75 -3.28 -3.11 -12.98
CA ASN A 75 -3.98 -4.38 -13.14
C ASN A 75 -3.83 -5.25 -11.89
N ILE A 76 -4.88 -5.96 -11.57
CA ILE A 76 -4.90 -6.92 -10.47
C ILE A 76 -5.56 -8.22 -10.93
N GLN A 77 -5.14 -9.31 -10.34
CA GLN A 77 -5.82 -10.60 -10.42
C GLN A 77 -6.33 -11.01 -9.05
N ILE A 78 -7.58 -11.41 -8.97
CA ILE A 78 -8.18 -11.94 -7.74
C ILE A 78 -8.47 -13.40 -7.96
N VAL A 79 -7.84 -14.26 -7.16
CA VAL A 79 -8.06 -15.72 -7.16
C VAL A 79 -8.70 -16.12 -5.85
N GLN A 80 -9.80 -16.90 -5.94
CA GLN A 80 -10.53 -17.38 -4.78
C GLN A 80 -10.45 -18.89 -4.68
N THR A 81 -10.05 -19.38 -3.51
CA THR A 81 -10.16 -20.77 -3.11
C THR A 81 -11.20 -20.94 -2.00
N LYS A 82 -11.34 -22.13 -1.46
CA LYS A 82 -12.22 -22.39 -0.32
C LYS A 82 -11.83 -21.60 0.92
N ASP A 83 -10.53 -21.48 1.20
CA ASP A 83 -10.00 -20.99 2.46
C ASP A 83 -9.18 -19.69 2.31
N HIS A 84 -8.89 -19.26 1.09
CA HIS A 84 -8.03 -18.11 0.81
C HIS A 84 -8.51 -17.30 -0.39
N ILE A 85 -8.20 -16.01 -0.32
CA ILE A 85 -8.23 -15.08 -1.45
C ILE A 85 -6.80 -14.63 -1.73
N MET A 86 -6.39 -14.66 -2.98
CA MET A 86 -5.15 -14.00 -3.42
C MET A 86 -5.50 -12.76 -4.22
N ILE A 87 -4.85 -11.64 -3.93
CA ILE A 87 -4.87 -10.44 -4.76
C ILE A 87 -3.45 -10.22 -5.26
N LEU A 88 -3.22 -10.47 -6.55
CA LEU A 88 -1.97 -10.16 -7.23
C LEU A 88 -2.09 -8.78 -7.85
N SER A 89 -1.22 -7.86 -7.49
CA SER A 89 -1.07 -6.55 -8.14
C SER A 89 0.07 -6.60 -9.15
N GLU A 90 -0.15 -6.08 -10.35
CA GLU A 90 0.90 -5.95 -11.38
C GLU A 90 2.06 -5.08 -10.87
N MET A 91 1.75 -3.97 -10.21
CA MET A 91 2.74 -3.09 -9.59
C MET A 91 3.57 -3.88 -8.55
N ILE A 92 4.89 -3.94 -8.77
CA ILE A 92 5.86 -4.69 -7.94
C ILE A 92 5.55 -6.22 -7.88
N HIS A 93 4.68 -6.71 -8.75
CA HIS A 93 4.28 -8.12 -8.81
C HIS A 93 3.87 -8.68 -7.43
N ARG A 94 3.09 -7.88 -6.68
CA ARG A 94 2.78 -8.14 -5.27
C ARG A 94 1.60 -9.07 -5.12
N ALA A 95 1.83 -10.26 -4.56
CA ALA A 95 0.77 -11.19 -4.17
C ALA A 95 0.44 -11.03 -2.68
N ARG A 96 -0.82 -10.74 -2.37
CA ARG A 96 -1.38 -10.67 -1.01
C ARG A 96 -2.29 -11.87 -0.78
N ILE A 97 -1.93 -12.72 0.17
CA ILE A 97 -2.73 -13.89 0.56
C ILE A 97 -3.58 -13.54 1.77
N ILE A 98 -4.88 -13.69 1.63
CA ILE A 98 -5.89 -13.32 2.61
C ILE A 98 -6.61 -14.60 3.04
N ARG A 99 -6.62 -14.91 4.32
CA ARG A 99 -7.31 -16.09 4.84
C ARG A 99 -8.80 -15.80 5.01
N ILE A 100 -9.67 -16.72 4.64
CA ILE A 100 -11.08 -16.70 5.02
C ILE A 100 -11.17 -17.21 6.47
N SER A 101 -11.32 -16.30 7.43
CA SER A 101 -11.21 -16.57 8.87
C SER A 101 -11.87 -15.46 9.69
N ASP A 102 -12.35 -15.83 10.88
CA ASP A 102 -12.95 -14.88 11.83
C ASP A 102 -11.92 -14.22 12.77
N SER A 103 -10.65 -14.65 12.72
CA SER A 103 -9.64 -14.14 13.63
C SER A 103 -8.26 -13.99 12.99
N HIS A 104 -7.58 -12.91 13.35
CA HIS A 104 -6.16 -12.73 13.09
C HIS A 104 -5.35 -13.74 13.89
N GLN A 105 -4.47 -14.48 13.22
CA GLN A 105 -3.72 -15.56 13.85
C GLN A 105 -2.33 -15.12 14.29
N THR A 106 -1.84 -14.01 13.79
CA THR A 106 -0.45 -13.71 13.92
C THR A 106 -0.20 -12.42 14.71
N ARG A 107 0.85 -12.45 15.50
CA ARG A 107 1.52 -11.26 16.00
C ARG A 107 2.60 -10.76 15.04
N HIS A 108 2.79 -11.45 13.90
CA HIS A 108 3.79 -11.04 12.94
C HIS A 108 3.32 -9.79 12.20
N VAL A 109 4.11 -8.75 12.32
CA VAL A 109 3.94 -7.53 11.53
C VAL A 109 4.51 -7.75 10.13
N LYS A 110 3.78 -7.30 9.13
CA LYS A 110 4.18 -7.38 7.71
C LYS A 110 4.04 -6.01 7.07
N TRP A 111 4.70 -5.82 5.95
CA TRP A 111 4.57 -4.59 5.18
C TRP A 111 3.12 -4.31 4.76
N ASP A 112 2.39 -5.36 4.36
CA ASP A 112 0.99 -5.33 3.92
C ASP A 112 -0.01 -5.73 5.02
N GLY A 113 0.46 -5.86 6.25
CA GLY A 113 -0.36 -6.27 7.39
C GLY A 113 -0.77 -7.75 7.36
N ASP A 114 -1.54 -8.16 8.34
CA ASP A 114 -2.22 -9.46 8.41
C ASP A 114 -3.69 -9.28 7.99
N SER A 115 -4.07 -9.91 6.88
CA SER A 115 -5.40 -9.80 6.30
C SER A 115 -6.21 -11.05 6.56
N ILE A 116 -7.45 -10.88 7.01
CA ILE A 116 -8.48 -11.91 7.04
C ILE A 116 -9.70 -11.44 6.27
N ALA A 117 -10.51 -12.37 5.80
CA ALA A 117 -11.72 -12.06 5.06
C ALA A 117 -12.91 -12.92 5.52
N LYS A 118 -14.09 -12.38 5.32
CA LYS A 118 -15.37 -13.07 5.42
C LYS A 118 -16.31 -12.62 4.30
N PHE A 119 -17.34 -13.40 4.02
CA PHE A 119 -18.41 -12.96 3.14
C PHE A 119 -19.61 -12.45 3.97
N GLU A 120 -20.08 -11.27 3.62
CA GLU A 120 -21.35 -10.70 4.11
C GLU A 120 -22.32 -10.64 2.92
N GLY A 121 -23.13 -11.68 2.78
CA GLY A 121 -23.96 -11.85 1.58
C GLY A 121 -23.09 -12.03 0.34
N ASP A 122 -23.18 -11.11 -0.62
CA ASP A 122 -22.44 -11.09 -1.88
C ASP A 122 -21.14 -10.23 -1.81
N THR A 123 -20.85 -9.68 -0.64
CA THR A 123 -19.72 -8.78 -0.42
C THR A 123 -18.60 -9.49 0.31
N LEU A 124 -17.40 -9.48 -0.27
CA LEU A 124 -16.17 -9.87 0.39
C LEU A 124 -15.69 -8.72 1.27
N VAL A 125 -15.61 -8.94 2.58
CA VAL A 125 -15.12 -7.99 3.57
C VAL A 125 -13.76 -8.44 4.05
N ILE A 126 -12.75 -7.60 3.89
CA ILE A 126 -11.36 -7.86 4.28
C ILE A 126 -10.98 -6.92 5.42
N ASN A 127 -10.50 -7.47 6.52
CA ASN A 127 -9.93 -6.69 7.63
C ASN A 127 -8.43 -6.91 7.69
N THR A 128 -7.65 -5.83 7.73
CA THR A 128 -6.19 -5.88 7.76
C THR A 128 -5.65 -5.06 8.91
N ARG A 129 -4.73 -5.66 9.69
CA ARG A 129 -4.07 -5.09 10.85
C ARG A 129 -2.60 -5.51 10.89
N HIS A 130 -1.86 -5.11 11.92
CA HIS A 130 -0.47 -5.51 12.18
C HIS A 130 0.48 -5.12 11.03
N PHE A 131 0.34 -3.89 10.58
CA PHE A 131 1.24 -3.30 9.58
C PHE A 131 2.62 -3.06 10.20
N TYR A 132 3.64 -3.27 9.39
CA TYR A 132 4.99 -2.90 9.79
C TYR A 132 5.14 -1.37 9.87
N TYR A 133 5.86 -0.89 10.86
CA TYR A 133 6.02 0.53 11.25
C TYR A 133 6.64 1.43 10.16
N HIS A 134 6.75 1.09 8.95
CA HIS A 134 7.33 1.96 7.92
C HIS A 134 6.30 2.35 6.87
N ASP A 135 5.93 3.63 6.90
CA ASP A 135 5.31 4.36 5.80
C ASP A 135 4.33 3.53 4.94
N ASN A 136 3.29 3.03 5.60
CA ASN A 136 2.20 2.26 4.95
C ASN A 136 1.40 3.10 3.96
N GLY A 137 2.04 4.11 3.38
CA GLY A 137 1.46 5.06 2.46
C GLY A 137 0.71 6.18 3.17
N ARG A 138 0.84 7.36 2.63
CA ARG A 138 0.04 8.54 2.96
C ARG A 138 0.04 8.98 4.44
N GLY A 139 0.99 8.51 5.25
CA GLY A 139 1.17 8.94 6.63
C GLY A 139 0.54 8.03 7.69
N SER A 140 -0.04 6.88 7.33
CA SER A 140 -0.57 5.92 8.30
C SER A 140 0.50 5.38 9.25
N SER A 141 0.04 4.88 10.40
CA SER A 141 0.87 4.25 11.42
C SER A 141 0.77 2.73 11.40
N ASP A 142 1.48 2.06 12.30
CA ASP A 142 1.34 0.63 12.59
C ASP A 142 0.02 0.29 13.33
N GLN A 143 -0.68 1.30 13.86
CA GLN A 143 -1.98 1.14 14.50
C GLN A 143 -3.15 1.17 13.50
N MET A 144 -2.85 1.35 12.21
CA MET A 144 -3.87 1.38 11.17
C MET A 144 -4.70 0.10 11.16
N VAL A 145 -6.01 0.29 11.13
CA VAL A 145 -6.99 -0.74 10.80
C VAL A 145 -7.59 -0.39 9.45
N LEU A 146 -7.52 -1.34 8.53
CA LEU A 146 -8.08 -1.19 7.19
C LEU A 146 -9.22 -2.19 7.02
N GLU A 147 -10.39 -1.70 6.63
CA GLU A 147 -11.48 -2.52 6.10
C GLU A 147 -11.61 -2.26 4.61
N GLU A 148 -11.66 -3.34 3.82
CA GLU A 148 -11.91 -3.29 2.38
C GLU A 148 -13.16 -4.11 2.07
N ARG A 149 -13.97 -3.64 1.14
CA ARG A 149 -15.21 -4.30 0.71
C ARG A 149 -15.21 -4.42 -0.81
N ILE A 150 -15.38 -5.64 -1.29
CA ILE A 150 -15.41 -5.93 -2.73
C ILE A 150 -16.74 -6.61 -3.05
N ARG A 151 -17.51 -6.04 -3.96
CA ARG A 151 -18.78 -6.56 -4.40
C ARG A 151 -18.88 -6.57 -5.93
N ARG A 152 -19.42 -7.62 -6.48
CA ARG A 152 -19.72 -7.68 -7.93
C ARG A 152 -21.02 -6.93 -8.21
N ILE A 153 -20.96 -5.90 -9.06
CA ILE A 153 -22.15 -5.15 -9.47
C ILE A 153 -22.69 -5.61 -10.82
N ASP A 154 -21.81 -6.06 -11.71
CA ASP A 154 -22.18 -6.69 -12.99
C ASP A 154 -21.10 -7.68 -13.46
N ALA A 155 -21.24 -8.23 -14.66
CA ALA A 155 -20.30 -9.21 -15.21
C ALA A 155 -18.86 -8.67 -15.39
N ASN A 156 -18.71 -7.36 -15.54
CA ASN A 156 -17.46 -6.71 -15.90
C ASN A 156 -16.98 -5.68 -14.85
N THR A 157 -17.70 -5.55 -13.72
CA THR A 157 -17.39 -4.51 -12.73
C THR A 157 -17.50 -5.06 -11.31
N LEU A 158 -16.43 -4.84 -10.54
CA LEU A 158 -16.46 -4.96 -9.08
C LEU A 158 -16.47 -3.56 -8.48
N ASP A 159 -17.24 -3.43 -7.44
CA ASP A 159 -17.28 -2.27 -6.57
C ASP A 159 -16.25 -2.47 -5.46
N TYR A 160 -15.36 -1.50 -5.26
CA TYR A 160 -14.33 -1.56 -4.24
C TYR A 160 -14.41 -0.34 -3.36
N ASP A 161 -14.66 -0.59 -2.09
CA ASP A 161 -14.63 0.41 -1.03
C ASP A 161 -13.52 0.08 -0.03
N PHE A 162 -12.94 1.10 0.59
CA PHE A 162 -12.12 0.88 1.77
C PHE A 162 -12.32 1.99 2.79
N THR A 163 -12.10 1.63 4.07
CA THR A 163 -12.12 2.54 5.20
C THR A 163 -10.83 2.36 6.00
N ILE A 164 -10.19 3.48 6.32
CA ILE A 164 -9.01 3.54 7.18
C ILE A 164 -9.39 4.16 8.51
N GLU A 165 -9.06 3.48 9.59
CA GLU A 165 -9.07 3.99 10.95
C GLU A 165 -7.63 3.96 11.49
N ASP A 166 -7.10 5.13 11.86
CA ASP A 166 -5.75 5.26 12.41
C ASP A 166 -5.68 6.52 13.28
N PRO A 167 -6.00 6.40 14.57
CA PRO A 167 -6.05 7.54 15.48
C PRO A 167 -4.68 8.20 15.72
N MET A 168 -3.60 7.50 15.39
CA MET A 168 -2.26 8.06 15.41
C MET A 168 -1.98 9.00 14.22
N SER A 169 -2.83 8.98 13.20
CA SER A 169 -2.63 9.73 11.95
C SER A 169 -3.74 10.73 11.69
N TRP A 170 -4.98 10.39 11.98
CA TRP A 170 -6.17 11.20 11.71
C TRP A 170 -7.12 11.19 12.90
N ASP A 171 -7.83 12.31 13.09
CA ASP A 171 -8.83 12.43 14.17
C ASP A 171 -10.12 11.66 13.86
N THR A 172 -10.37 11.36 12.60
CA THR A 172 -11.54 10.61 12.13
C THR A 172 -11.13 9.56 11.10
N SER A 173 -11.88 8.46 11.04
CA SER A 173 -11.77 7.50 9.93
C SER A 173 -12.13 8.16 8.60
N TRP A 174 -11.58 7.62 7.51
CA TRP A 174 -11.90 8.08 6.17
C TRP A 174 -12.02 6.92 5.19
N SER A 175 -12.81 7.13 4.14
CA SER A 175 -13.14 6.09 3.17
C SER A 175 -12.93 6.57 1.75
N ALA A 176 -12.65 5.65 0.86
CA ALA A 176 -12.65 5.90 -0.57
C ALA A 176 -13.34 4.75 -1.32
N HIS A 177 -13.80 5.06 -2.52
CA HIS A 177 -14.54 4.14 -3.36
C HIS A 177 -14.13 4.31 -4.82
N PHE A 178 -14.03 3.21 -5.57
CA PHE A 178 -13.87 3.23 -7.02
C PHE A 178 -14.22 1.85 -7.63
N PRO A 179 -14.67 1.82 -8.90
CA PRO A 179 -14.92 0.57 -9.60
C PRO A 179 -13.62 -0.07 -10.07
N LEU A 180 -13.58 -1.41 -10.04
CA LEU A 180 -12.60 -2.22 -10.73
C LEU A 180 -13.26 -2.78 -11.99
N ARG A 181 -12.65 -2.54 -13.15
CA ARG A 181 -13.18 -3.00 -14.43
C ARG A 181 -12.43 -4.23 -14.90
N ARG A 182 -13.19 -5.19 -15.45
CA ARG A 182 -12.60 -6.36 -16.11
C ARG A 182 -11.77 -5.94 -17.31
N ILE A 183 -10.62 -6.58 -17.46
CA ILE A 183 -9.75 -6.47 -18.63
C ILE A 183 -9.45 -7.86 -19.19
N GLU A 184 -9.13 -7.93 -20.48
CA GLU A 184 -8.76 -9.16 -21.17
C GLU A 184 -7.22 -9.26 -21.37
N ASP A 185 -6.50 -8.15 -21.16
CA ASP A 185 -5.04 -8.12 -21.29
C ASP A 185 -4.37 -8.90 -20.16
N PRO A 186 -3.26 -9.58 -20.42
CA PRO A 186 -2.50 -10.28 -19.39
C PRO A 186 -1.85 -9.31 -18.39
N ILE A 187 -1.60 -9.77 -17.18
CA ILE A 187 -0.68 -9.10 -16.26
C ILE A 187 0.75 -9.40 -16.72
N TYR A 188 1.53 -8.34 -16.90
CA TYR A 188 2.94 -8.44 -17.19
C TYR A 188 3.78 -8.46 -15.92
N GLU A 189 4.94 -9.08 -16.01
CA GLU A 189 5.91 -9.03 -14.91
C GLU A 189 6.41 -7.59 -14.71
N TYR A 190 6.43 -7.16 -13.45
CA TYR A 190 7.09 -5.94 -13.02
C TYR A 190 8.42 -6.31 -12.36
N ALA A 191 9.48 -6.43 -13.16
CA ALA A 191 10.82 -6.84 -12.73
C ALA A 191 11.54 -5.68 -11.98
N CYS A 192 11.03 -5.33 -10.79
CA CYS A 192 11.50 -4.18 -10.03
C CYS A 192 12.96 -4.32 -9.61
N HIS A 193 13.34 -5.48 -9.09
CA HIS A 193 14.71 -5.71 -8.59
C HIS A 193 15.72 -5.71 -9.72
N GLU A 194 15.44 -6.37 -10.81
CA GLU A 194 16.30 -6.49 -11.99
C GLU A 194 16.49 -5.15 -12.69
N GLY A 195 15.46 -4.31 -12.68
CA GLY A 195 15.49 -2.95 -13.26
C GLY A 195 16.00 -1.87 -12.31
N ASN A 196 16.35 -2.19 -11.06
CA ASN A 196 16.70 -1.20 -10.03
C ASN A 196 18.17 -0.75 -10.09
N HIS A 197 18.62 -0.31 -11.26
CA HIS A 197 19.99 0.19 -11.43
C HIS A 197 20.26 1.49 -10.65
N GLY A 198 19.22 2.28 -10.38
CA GLY A 198 19.32 3.53 -9.62
C GLY A 198 19.80 3.33 -8.18
N MET A 199 19.42 2.23 -7.52
CA MET A 199 19.82 1.94 -6.16
C MET A 199 21.35 1.78 -6.01
N ILE A 200 21.99 1.17 -6.98
CA ILE A 200 23.46 1.01 -6.98
C ILE A 200 24.15 2.38 -6.96
N GLY A 201 23.72 3.30 -7.81
CA GLY A 201 24.26 4.66 -7.88
C GLY A 201 24.01 5.47 -6.61
N ILE A 202 22.80 5.36 -6.03
CA ILE A 202 22.42 6.04 -4.78
C ILE A 202 23.31 5.56 -3.63
N LEU A 203 23.47 4.26 -3.46
CA LEU A 203 24.28 3.70 -2.39
C LEU A 203 25.77 4.01 -2.56
N ALA A 204 26.26 4.02 -3.79
CA ALA A 204 27.66 4.43 -4.06
C ALA A 204 27.89 5.90 -3.71
N GLY A 205 26.95 6.79 -4.05
CA GLY A 205 27.00 8.22 -3.67
C GLY A 205 26.98 8.39 -2.15
N TRP A 206 26.13 7.68 -1.45
CA TRP A 206 26.07 7.75 0.02
C TRP A 206 27.32 7.24 0.71
N ARG A 207 27.95 6.16 0.22
CA ARG A 207 29.25 5.69 0.74
C ARG A 207 30.34 6.74 0.58
N ARG A 208 30.29 7.49 -0.52
CA ARG A 208 31.20 8.63 -0.69
C ARG A 208 30.92 9.74 0.33
N TYR A 209 29.67 10.11 0.56
CA TYR A 209 29.30 11.07 1.60
C TYR A 209 29.74 10.60 2.99
N GLU A 210 29.53 9.34 3.30
CA GLU A 210 29.96 8.73 4.56
C GLU A 210 31.48 8.85 4.75
N SER A 211 32.27 8.55 3.72
CA SER A 211 33.72 8.67 3.76
C SER A 211 34.21 10.11 3.92
N MET A 212 33.38 11.09 3.63
CA MET A 212 33.63 12.52 3.79
C MET A 212 33.06 13.11 5.09
N GLY A 213 32.46 12.25 5.98
CA GLY A 213 31.81 12.71 7.20
C GLY A 213 30.51 13.47 6.96
N MET A 214 29.81 13.19 5.84
CA MET A 214 28.59 13.88 5.44
C MET A 214 27.35 13.03 5.69
N ASN A 215 26.21 13.70 5.81
CA ASN A 215 24.86 13.13 5.82
C ASN A 215 24.38 12.80 4.40
N GLY A 216 23.23 12.13 4.29
CA GLY A 216 22.62 11.76 3.01
C GLY A 216 22.24 12.94 2.11
N ASP A 217 22.07 14.12 2.67
CA ASP A 217 21.79 15.37 1.95
C ASP A 217 23.06 16.21 1.62
N GLY A 218 24.24 15.68 1.97
CA GLY A 218 25.51 16.35 1.72
C GLY A 218 25.93 17.38 2.80
N THR A 219 25.17 17.52 3.89
CA THR A 219 25.59 18.35 5.03
C THR A 219 26.65 17.62 5.88
N ILE A 220 27.52 18.37 6.56
CA ILE A 220 28.53 17.80 7.47
C ILE A 220 27.83 17.22 8.69
N ARG A 221 28.23 16.02 9.13
CA ARG A 221 27.74 15.43 10.38
C ARG A 221 28.28 16.23 11.56
N GLU A 222 27.38 16.66 12.43
CA GLU A 222 27.78 17.16 13.73
C GLU A 222 28.29 15.98 14.58
N GLY A 223 29.53 16.10 15.10
CA GLY A 223 30.20 15.07 15.89
C GLY A 223 29.61 14.89 17.27
#